data_7be34c62aa1b317c683cf6b3d8db5104
#
_entry.id   7be34c62aa1b317c683cf6b3d8db5104
#
_cell.length_a   1.000
_cell.length_b   1.000
_cell.length_c   1.000
_cell.angle_alpha   90.00
_cell.angle_beta   90.00
_cell.angle_gamma   90.00
#
_symmetry.space_group_name_H-M   'P 1'
#
loop_
_entity.id
_entity.type
_entity.pdbx_description
1 polymer ?
#
loop_
_entity_poly.entity_id
_entity_poly.type
_entity_poly.pdbx_seq_one_letter_code
_entity_poly.pdbx_strand_id
1 'polypeptide(L)'
;MAQINCGTLYGYQNNNTAYGAFTVYFAYDGTTRNGTTVTITNPRVICTEYAADGYTTNTIFINSVTLNGTSLGISGSFKGSDYWKGKSWTSTGVGTKSVSADASLTSLTVSISCGRSAAQYNQTLTGTISVAAGNYTVSYNANGGTDAPSAQTKEHDKTLILSTVKPNKANTSTAGYIITLNANGGYVSTPELTQYNTTSYAFRSWNTNSSGTGTTYNSGGSYTANADVTLYAIWNTNTTKGSVMLPTPARAHYSFVGWGTTASATTGVTGTITPTSSQTLYAVWERTPSLVNWRDSAGNFTSGGTISVKDSNGKWVVINKIKIKNSSGVWEEH
;
A
#
# COMPACT_ATOMS: atom_id res chain seq x y z
N MET A 1 26.48 25.65 20.67
CA MET A 1 27.71 25.87 19.87
C MET A 1 28.68 24.74 20.15
N ALA A 2 29.10 24.02 19.16
CA ALA A 2 30.17 23.03 19.23
C ALA A 2 31.45 23.63 18.65
N GLN A 3 32.62 23.23 19.18
CA GLN A 3 33.92 23.72 18.76
C GLN A 3 34.90 22.57 18.79
N ILE A 4 35.66 22.43 17.70
CA ILE A 4 36.73 21.44 17.59
C ILE A 4 38.08 22.16 17.34
N ASN A 5 39.11 21.67 17.98
CA ASN A 5 40.48 22.12 17.74
C ASN A 5 41.00 21.49 16.45
N CYS A 6 41.37 22.32 15.46
CA CYS A 6 41.93 21.89 14.19
C CYS A 6 43.45 21.91 14.16
N GLY A 7 44.11 22.46 15.18
CA GLY A 7 45.52 22.54 15.31
C GLY A 7 46.08 23.95 15.54
N THR A 8 47.35 24.08 15.44
CA THR A 8 48.06 25.37 15.70
C THR A 8 48.71 25.86 14.39
N LEU A 9 48.36 27.10 14.05
CA LEU A 9 49.05 27.85 13.03
C LEU A 9 50.26 28.54 13.66
N TYR A 10 51.44 28.10 13.32
CA TYR A 10 52.66 28.68 13.84
C TYR A 10 53.04 29.95 13.09
N GLY A 11 53.49 30.96 13.85
CA GLY A 11 54.15 32.13 13.34
C GLY A 11 55.55 31.80 12.79
N TYR A 12 56.33 32.84 12.54
CA TYR A 12 57.71 32.71 12.05
C TYR A 12 58.56 31.82 12.97
N GLN A 13 59.25 30.82 12.44
CA GLN A 13 60.30 30.05 13.13
C GLN A 13 61.66 30.53 12.67
N ASN A 14 62.41 31.05 13.59
CA ASN A 14 63.83 31.26 13.38
C ASN A 14 64.64 30.47 14.42
N ASN A 15 65.50 29.59 14.00
CA ASN A 15 66.35 28.74 14.86
C ASN A 15 65.55 27.96 15.95
N ASN A 16 64.49 27.29 15.58
CA ASN A 16 63.62 26.51 16.48
C ASN A 16 62.83 27.33 17.52
N THR A 17 62.79 28.63 17.44
CA THR A 17 61.93 29.44 18.29
C THR A 17 60.69 29.89 17.52
N ALA A 18 59.52 29.43 17.93
CA ALA A 18 58.24 29.83 17.35
C ALA A 18 57.80 31.20 17.94
N TYR A 19 57.68 32.22 17.11
CA TYR A 19 57.13 33.51 17.49
C TYR A 19 55.69 33.59 17.06
N GLY A 20 54.81 33.59 18.04
CA GLY A 20 53.35 33.69 17.88
C GLY A 20 52.74 32.42 17.29
N ALA A 21 51.84 31.80 18.01
CA ALA A 21 51.09 30.67 17.59
C ALA A 21 49.58 30.96 17.83
N PHE A 22 48.74 30.56 16.87
CA PHE A 22 47.32 30.67 16.98
C PHE A 22 46.71 29.27 17.00
N THR A 23 45.91 28.96 18.01
CA THR A 23 45.09 27.78 17.98
C THR A 23 43.85 28.07 17.13
N VAL A 24 43.63 27.22 16.15
CA VAL A 24 42.55 27.37 15.19
C VAL A 24 41.47 26.35 15.49
N TYR A 25 40.27 26.86 15.69
CA TYR A 25 39.08 26.07 15.95
C TYR A 25 38.10 26.21 14.81
N PHE A 26 37.40 25.13 14.54
CA PHE A 26 36.17 25.13 13.75
C PHE A 26 34.99 25.10 14.69
N ALA A 27 34.07 26.03 14.57
CA ALA A 27 32.90 26.15 15.41
C ALA A 27 31.60 26.12 14.59
N TYR A 28 30.53 25.57 15.15
CA TYR A 28 29.21 25.50 14.51
C TYR A 28 28.12 25.41 15.57
N ASP A 29 26.87 25.70 15.18
CA ASP A 29 25.75 25.71 16.14
C ASP A 29 25.00 24.37 16.20
N GLY A 30 25.09 23.57 15.16
CA GLY A 30 24.50 22.22 15.11
C GLY A 30 24.70 21.53 13.77
N THR A 31 24.42 20.25 13.75
CA THR A 31 24.37 19.43 12.53
C THR A 31 23.05 18.66 12.47
N THR A 32 22.49 18.54 11.28
CA THR A 32 21.39 17.62 10.98
C THR A 32 21.75 16.76 9.79
N ARG A 33 21.14 15.59 9.67
CA ARG A 33 21.39 14.69 8.56
C ARG A 33 20.09 14.14 7.99
N ASN A 34 20.01 14.12 6.67
CA ASN A 34 18.95 13.44 5.93
C ASN A 34 19.59 12.62 4.80
N GLY A 35 19.56 11.29 4.92
CA GLY A 35 20.25 10.38 4.01
C GLY A 35 21.74 10.69 3.90
N THR A 36 22.19 11.03 2.69
CA THR A 36 23.58 11.41 2.38
C THR A 36 23.87 12.91 2.52
N THR A 37 22.90 13.72 2.88
CA THR A 37 23.06 15.16 3.06
C THR A 37 23.24 15.51 4.53
N VAL A 38 24.38 16.09 4.89
CA VAL A 38 24.64 16.67 6.21
C VAL A 38 24.55 18.18 6.09
N THR A 39 23.71 18.76 6.93
CA THR A 39 23.53 20.20 7.05
C THR A 39 24.21 20.69 8.31
N ILE A 40 25.08 21.70 8.20
CA ILE A 40 25.77 22.35 9.31
C ILE A 40 25.30 23.78 9.43
N THR A 41 24.99 24.19 10.65
CA THR A 41 24.43 25.53 10.93
C THR A 41 25.53 26.45 11.41
N ASN A 42 25.64 27.60 10.76
CA ASN A 42 26.53 28.70 11.09
C ASN A 42 27.98 28.28 11.36
N PRO A 43 28.63 27.56 10.39
CA PRO A 43 30.01 27.18 10.52
C PRO A 43 30.92 28.44 10.45
N ARG A 44 31.96 28.46 11.28
CA ARG A 44 32.89 29.56 11.39
C ARG A 44 34.24 29.10 11.90
N VAL A 45 35.28 29.89 11.67
CA VAL A 45 36.64 29.66 12.20
C VAL A 45 36.88 30.64 13.36
N ILE A 46 37.46 30.14 14.44
CA ILE A 46 37.91 30.92 15.59
C ILE A 46 39.41 30.70 15.73
N CYS A 47 40.14 31.79 15.77
CA CYS A 47 41.59 31.77 16.03
C CYS A 47 41.85 32.44 17.37
N THR A 48 42.52 31.74 18.29
CA THR A 48 42.91 32.26 19.59
C THR A 48 44.43 32.28 19.70
N GLU A 49 45.00 33.38 20.14
CA GLU A 49 46.42 33.46 20.36
C GLU A 49 46.88 32.60 21.56
N TYR A 50 47.93 31.81 21.37
CA TYR A 50 48.43 30.89 22.38
C TYR A 50 49.71 31.38 23.07
N ALA A 51 50.62 32.01 22.33
CA ALA A 51 51.95 32.38 22.88
C ALA A 51 52.31 33.87 22.68
N ALA A 52 53.02 34.39 23.63
CA ALA A 52 53.03 35.82 23.96
C ALA A 52 54.36 36.54 23.74
N ASP A 53 55.38 36.00 23.17
CA ASP A 53 56.72 36.61 23.16
C ASP A 53 57.23 36.97 21.78
N GLY A 54 56.40 37.44 20.86
CA GLY A 54 56.87 37.86 19.56
C GLY A 54 55.94 38.83 18.84
N TYR A 55 56.57 39.87 18.29
CA TYR A 55 55.92 40.84 17.43
C TYR A 55 55.44 40.16 16.14
N THR A 56 54.14 39.97 15.98
CA THR A 56 53.58 39.57 14.70
C THR A 56 52.81 40.71 14.06
N THR A 57 53.49 41.50 13.23
CA THR A 57 52.86 42.50 12.35
C THR A 57 52.22 41.88 11.13
N ASN A 58 52.23 40.55 11.03
CA ASN A 58 51.79 39.82 9.84
C ASN A 58 50.29 39.61 9.81
N THR A 59 49.72 39.72 8.65
CA THR A 59 48.32 39.36 8.43
C THR A 59 48.19 37.84 8.34
N ILE A 60 47.25 37.27 9.10
CA ILE A 60 46.86 35.87 9.03
C ILE A 60 45.70 35.77 8.06
N PHE A 61 45.74 34.80 7.18
CA PHE A 61 44.69 34.53 6.20
C PHE A 61 44.05 33.16 6.47
N ILE A 62 42.75 33.08 6.49
CA ILE A 62 42.00 31.86 6.28
C ILE A 62 41.61 31.83 4.81
N ASN A 63 42.30 30.99 4.04
CA ASN A 63 42.16 30.95 2.59
C ASN A 63 40.92 30.20 2.17
N SER A 64 40.67 29.07 2.81
CA SER A 64 39.46 28.25 2.58
C SER A 64 39.19 27.32 3.73
N VAL A 65 37.90 26.94 3.89
CA VAL A 65 37.45 25.90 4.79
C VAL A 65 36.61 24.91 4.01
N THR A 66 36.98 23.65 4.11
CA THR A 66 36.18 22.56 3.54
C THR A 66 35.66 21.62 4.62
N LEU A 67 34.53 21.02 4.39
CA LEU A 67 33.98 19.92 5.17
C LEU A 67 33.78 18.73 4.25
N ASN A 68 34.46 17.64 4.54
CA ASN A 68 34.48 16.44 3.71
C ASN A 68 34.79 16.76 2.22
N GLY A 69 35.75 17.67 1.98
CA GLY A 69 36.13 18.13 0.65
C GLY A 69 35.26 19.21 0.02
N THR A 70 34.07 19.47 0.56
CA THR A 70 33.14 20.50 0.05
C THR A 70 33.46 21.86 0.68
N SER A 71 33.63 22.90 -0.15
CA SER A 71 33.89 24.26 0.34
C SER A 71 32.72 24.83 1.10
N LEU A 72 32.97 25.38 2.28
CA LEU A 72 31.97 26.07 3.08
C LEU A 72 31.82 27.56 2.75
N GLY A 73 32.74 28.12 1.91
CA GLY A 73 32.75 29.54 1.56
C GLY A 73 33.20 30.43 2.73
N ILE A 74 33.96 29.88 3.67
CA ILE A 74 34.55 30.62 4.77
C ILE A 74 35.97 31.05 4.39
N SER A 75 36.22 32.35 4.45
CA SER A 75 37.53 32.95 4.28
C SER A 75 37.61 34.22 5.09
N GLY A 76 38.78 34.75 5.26
CA GLY A 76 38.97 36.04 5.96
C GLY A 76 40.44 36.27 6.33
N SER A 77 40.68 37.43 6.90
CA SER A 77 42.00 37.78 7.39
C SER A 77 41.91 38.64 8.64
N PHE A 78 42.93 38.55 9.46
CA PHE A 78 43.13 39.46 10.58
C PHE A 78 44.59 39.79 10.72
N LYS A 79 44.88 40.97 11.24
CA LYS A 79 46.24 41.44 11.47
C LYS A 79 46.61 41.16 12.91
N GLY A 80 47.67 40.39 13.12
CA GLY A 80 48.29 40.24 14.43
C GLY A 80 48.91 41.59 14.88
N SER A 81 48.78 41.95 16.15
CA SER A 81 49.43 43.09 16.76
C SER A 81 49.83 42.73 18.19
N ASP A 82 50.73 43.49 18.76
CA ASP A 82 51.24 43.30 20.14
C ASP A 82 50.15 43.23 21.22
N TYR A 83 48.93 43.55 20.85
CA TYR A 83 47.74 43.53 21.75
C TYR A 83 46.90 42.23 21.65
N TRP A 84 47.33 41.21 20.94
CA TRP A 84 46.51 40.02 20.73
C TRP A 84 46.63 38.92 21.77
N LYS A 85 47.51 39.10 22.76
CA LYS A 85 47.64 38.15 23.89
C LYS A 85 46.33 37.88 24.55
N GLY A 86 45.85 36.64 24.47
CA GLY A 86 44.59 36.23 25.04
C GLY A 86 43.34 36.72 24.29
N LYS A 87 43.47 37.29 23.08
CA LYS A 87 42.34 37.70 22.25
C LYS A 87 42.00 36.61 21.22
N SER A 88 40.76 36.63 20.77
CA SER A 88 40.27 35.74 19.72
C SER A 88 39.71 36.53 18.54
N TRP A 89 39.92 35.99 17.33
CA TRP A 89 39.27 36.42 16.11
C TRP A 89 38.31 35.35 15.62
N THR A 90 37.14 35.77 15.14
CA THR A 90 36.12 34.86 14.60
C THR A 90 35.77 35.33 13.20
N SER A 91 35.77 34.41 12.24
CA SER A 91 35.25 34.68 10.90
C SER A 91 33.73 34.95 10.97
N THR A 92 33.20 35.70 10.01
CA THR A 92 31.77 35.80 9.84
C THR A 92 31.18 34.42 9.56
N GLY A 93 30.10 34.07 10.24
CA GLY A 93 29.37 32.84 9.96
C GLY A 93 28.71 32.90 8.59
N VAL A 94 28.66 31.79 7.88
CA VAL A 94 28.17 31.73 6.48
C VAL A 94 26.76 31.17 6.37
N GLY A 95 25.99 31.21 7.48
CA GLY A 95 24.63 30.66 7.54
C GLY A 95 24.63 29.12 7.55
N THR A 96 23.62 28.53 6.97
CA THR A 96 23.51 27.08 6.88
C THR A 96 24.17 26.56 5.61
N LYS A 97 24.97 25.51 5.74
CA LYS A 97 25.65 24.83 4.62
C LYS A 97 25.29 23.35 4.58
N SER A 98 25.17 22.80 3.39
CA SER A 98 24.93 21.37 3.18
C SER A 98 26.10 20.73 2.46
N VAL A 99 26.53 19.57 2.92
CA VAL A 99 27.60 18.78 2.32
C VAL A 99 27.11 17.36 2.10
N SER A 100 27.59 16.73 1.04
CA SER A 100 27.34 15.30 0.81
C SER A 100 28.31 14.45 1.60
N ALA A 101 27.78 13.42 2.25
CA ALA A 101 28.59 12.42 2.96
C ALA A 101 27.91 11.06 2.85
N ASP A 102 28.69 10.00 2.67
CA ASP A 102 28.17 8.64 2.70
C ASP A 102 27.37 8.39 3.99
N ALA A 103 26.24 7.69 3.87
CA ALA A 103 25.32 7.45 5.01
C ALA A 103 25.99 6.68 6.17
N SER A 104 27.04 5.90 5.88
CA SER A 104 27.82 5.18 6.88
C SER A 104 28.72 6.08 7.73
N LEU A 105 29.10 7.26 7.22
CA LEU A 105 30.03 8.14 7.93
C LEU A 105 29.35 8.76 9.15
N THR A 106 29.93 8.55 10.31
CA THR A 106 29.55 9.18 11.59
C THR A 106 30.49 10.34 11.97
N SER A 107 31.48 10.63 11.14
CA SER A 107 32.38 11.76 11.29
C SER A 107 32.75 12.37 9.95
N LEU A 108 32.94 13.67 9.91
CA LEU A 108 33.37 14.42 8.74
C LEU A 108 34.65 15.19 9.04
N THR A 109 35.59 15.20 8.08
CA THR A 109 36.85 15.94 8.22
C THR A 109 36.63 17.39 7.83
N VAL A 110 37.02 18.29 8.71
CA VAL A 110 37.17 19.71 8.45
C VAL A 110 38.62 19.95 8.03
N SER A 111 38.83 20.69 6.95
CA SER A 111 40.18 21.13 6.53
C SER A 111 40.16 22.65 6.39
N ILE A 112 41.12 23.31 7.06
CA ILE A 112 41.28 24.77 7.07
C ILE A 112 42.62 25.08 6.44
N SER A 113 42.59 25.66 5.24
CA SER A 113 43.80 26.23 4.63
C SER A 113 44.02 27.63 5.17
N CYS A 114 45.14 27.86 5.81
CA CYS A 114 45.52 29.13 6.40
C CYS A 114 46.95 29.47 6.07
N GLY A 115 47.32 30.74 6.14
CA GLY A 115 48.62 31.24 5.82
C GLY A 115 48.91 32.61 6.42
N ARG A 116 50.08 33.13 6.09
CA ARG A 116 50.56 34.46 6.50
C ARG A 116 50.91 35.33 5.29
N SER A 117 51.02 36.63 5.47
CA SER A 117 51.36 37.60 4.42
C SER A 117 52.68 37.33 3.70
N ALA A 118 53.56 36.49 4.25
CA ALA A 118 54.70 35.94 3.54
C ALA A 118 54.36 34.55 3.03
N ALA A 119 54.23 34.34 1.75
CA ALA A 119 53.75 33.13 1.06
C ALA A 119 54.43 31.80 1.43
N GLN A 120 55.40 31.81 2.32
CA GLN A 120 56.20 30.63 2.71
C GLN A 120 55.53 29.76 3.81
N TYR A 121 54.37 30.14 4.36
CA TYR A 121 53.82 29.50 5.56
C TYR A 121 52.35 29.11 5.42
N ASN A 122 51.95 28.62 4.28
CA ASN A 122 50.66 28.03 4.11
C ASN A 122 50.61 26.69 4.83
N GLN A 123 49.60 26.49 5.67
CA GLN A 123 49.31 25.26 6.39
C GLN A 123 47.86 24.81 6.13
N THR A 124 47.69 23.51 6.18
CA THR A 124 46.32 22.93 6.26
C THR A 124 46.17 22.30 7.62
N LEU A 125 45.22 22.80 8.39
CA LEU A 125 44.85 22.26 9.67
C LEU A 125 43.59 21.42 9.51
N THR A 126 43.53 20.31 10.23
CA THR A 126 42.39 19.39 10.13
C THR A 126 41.79 19.09 11.47
N GLY A 127 40.47 18.85 11.46
CA GLY A 127 39.70 18.39 12.62
C GLY A 127 38.57 17.49 12.19
N THR A 128 37.88 16.91 13.14
CA THR A 128 36.78 15.98 12.85
C THR A 128 35.53 16.39 13.63
N ILE A 129 34.43 16.52 12.95
CA ILE A 129 33.12 16.71 13.59
C ILE A 129 32.34 15.39 13.60
N SER A 130 31.62 15.12 14.67
CA SER A 130 30.69 13.97 14.72
C SER A 130 29.36 14.35 14.09
N VAL A 131 28.80 13.43 13.35
CA VAL A 131 27.47 13.54 12.71
C VAL A 131 26.68 12.28 12.96
N ALA A 132 25.36 12.37 12.95
CA ALA A 132 24.52 11.19 13.04
C ALA A 132 24.72 10.28 11.81
N ALA A 133 24.53 8.97 11.97
CA ALA A 133 24.44 8.03 10.85
C ALA A 133 23.24 8.38 9.96
N GLY A 134 23.27 7.97 8.71
CA GLY A 134 22.18 8.15 7.76
C GLY A 134 20.95 7.33 8.12
N ASN A 135 19.80 7.80 7.72
CA ASN A 135 18.51 7.10 7.86
C ASN A 135 17.92 6.81 6.49
N TYR A 136 17.11 5.78 6.44
CA TYR A 136 16.36 5.35 5.25
C TYR A 136 14.88 5.26 5.60
N THR A 137 14.05 5.46 4.59
CA THR A 137 12.59 5.38 4.71
C THR A 137 12.09 4.04 4.20
N VAL A 138 11.36 3.31 5.02
CA VAL A 138 10.61 2.11 4.64
C VAL A 138 9.13 2.49 4.57
N SER A 139 8.62 2.62 3.37
CA SER A 139 7.22 2.96 3.09
C SER A 139 6.40 1.70 2.82
N TYR A 140 5.09 1.76 3.06
CA TYR A 140 4.17 0.66 2.85
C TYR A 140 3.06 1.06 1.88
N ASN A 141 2.74 0.16 0.95
CA ASN A 141 1.66 0.33 -0.01
C ASN A 141 0.71 -0.87 0.09
N ALA A 142 -0.55 -0.60 0.35
CA ALA A 142 -1.58 -1.66 0.48
C ALA A 142 -1.89 -2.40 -0.83
N ASN A 143 -1.34 -1.97 -1.98
CA ASN A 143 -1.45 -2.63 -3.28
C ASN A 143 -2.91 -2.97 -3.65
N GLY A 144 -3.73 -1.94 -3.70
CA GLY A 144 -5.16 -2.06 -3.96
C GLY A 144 -6.03 -2.43 -2.75
N GLY A 145 -5.45 -2.45 -1.56
CA GLY A 145 -6.14 -2.50 -0.27
C GLY A 145 -6.16 -1.14 0.44
N THR A 146 -6.48 -1.15 1.72
CA THR A 146 -6.51 0.00 2.65
C THR A 146 -5.65 -0.28 3.87
N ASP A 147 -5.51 0.71 4.76
CA ASP A 147 -4.87 0.57 6.09
C ASP A 147 -3.41 0.08 6.04
N ALA A 148 -2.65 0.55 5.03
CA ALA A 148 -1.21 0.33 5.03
C ALA A 148 -0.57 1.00 6.26
N PRO A 149 0.46 0.39 6.89
CA PRO A 149 1.18 1.02 7.98
C PRO A 149 1.78 2.36 7.57
N SER A 150 1.99 3.25 8.53
CA SER A 150 2.80 4.44 8.34
C SER A 150 4.26 4.06 8.03
N ALA A 151 4.94 4.92 7.29
CA ALA A 151 6.36 4.73 7.00
C ALA A 151 7.19 4.65 8.29
N GLN A 152 8.24 3.83 8.26
CA GLN A 152 9.19 3.66 9.34
C GLN A 152 10.57 4.19 8.94
N THR A 153 11.32 4.67 9.91
CA THR A 153 12.71 5.11 9.73
C THR A 153 13.64 3.97 10.10
N LYS A 154 14.57 3.63 9.20
CA LYS A 154 15.65 2.68 9.42
C LYS A 154 16.97 3.42 9.55
N GLU A 155 17.68 3.24 10.64
CA GLU A 155 19.03 3.76 10.81
C GLU A 155 20.04 2.92 10.01
N HIS A 156 21.12 3.56 9.55
CA HIS A 156 22.21 2.87 8.86
C HIS A 156 22.78 1.74 9.73
N ASP A 157 23.01 0.58 9.15
CA ASP A 157 23.53 -0.65 9.80
C ASP A 157 22.73 -1.18 11.01
N LYS A 158 21.56 -0.60 11.31
CA LYS A 158 20.64 -1.17 12.30
C LYS A 158 19.59 -2.02 11.60
N THR A 159 19.17 -3.09 12.24
CA THR A 159 18.02 -3.86 11.79
C THR A 159 16.74 -3.12 12.17
N LEU A 160 15.84 -2.92 11.21
CA LEU A 160 14.49 -2.45 11.44
C LEU A 160 13.54 -3.64 11.52
N ILE A 161 12.72 -3.70 12.56
CA ILE A 161 11.59 -4.62 12.62
C ILE A 161 10.41 -3.95 11.91
N LEU A 162 9.94 -4.59 10.85
CA LEU A 162 8.82 -4.11 10.05
C LEU A 162 7.52 -4.09 10.86
N SER A 163 6.59 -3.21 10.49
CA SER A 163 5.29 -3.13 11.12
C SER A 163 4.56 -4.47 11.14
N THR A 164 3.91 -4.77 12.27
CA THR A 164 3.02 -5.93 12.42
C THR A 164 1.60 -5.64 11.92
N VAL A 165 1.27 -4.39 11.64
CA VAL A 165 -0.02 -3.98 11.07
C VAL A 165 -0.15 -4.57 9.67
N LYS A 166 -1.27 -5.23 9.42
CA LYS A 166 -1.61 -5.82 8.12
C LYS A 166 -2.66 -4.95 7.44
N PRO A 167 -2.50 -4.64 6.16
CA PRO A 167 -3.51 -3.91 5.41
C PRO A 167 -4.75 -4.78 5.19
N ASN A 168 -5.87 -4.14 4.85
CA ASN A 168 -7.13 -4.78 4.48
C ASN A 168 -7.37 -4.65 2.98
N LYS A 169 -8.12 -5.62 2.40
CA LYS A 169 -8.63 -5.51 1.03
C LYS A 169 -10.05 -6.04 0.98
N ALA A 170 -10.96 -5.19 0.52
CA ALA A 170 -12.36 -5.54 0.38
C ALA A 170 -12.55 -6.68 -0.63
N ASN A 171 -13.51 -7.58 -0.35
CA ASN A 171 -13.91 -8.58 -1.32
C ASN A 171 -14.45 -7.91 -2.58
N THR A 172 -14.24 -8.55 -3.72
CA THR A 172 -14.80 -8.11 -5.00
C THR A 172 -15.85 -9.12 -5.47
N SER A 173 -16.89 -8.59 -6.15
CA SER A 173 -17.92 -9.40 -6.77
C SER A 173 -17.83 -9.22 -8.28
N THR A 174 -17.81 -10.32 -9.00
CA THR A 174 -17.79 -10.33 -10.47
C THR A 174 -18.92 -11.18 -11.01
N ALA A 175 -19.60 -10.70 -12.07
CA ALA A 175 -20.61 -11.49 -12.75
C ALA A 175 -19.99 -12.79 -13.29
N GLY A 176 -20.66 -13.87 -13.05
CA GLY A 176 -20.30 -15.21 -13.53
C GLY A 176 -21.27 -15.68 -14.60
N TYR A 177 -22.00 -16.76 -14.32
CA TYR A 177 -22.89 -17.38 -15.29
C TYR A 177 -24.27 -16.71 -15.32
N ILE A 178 -24.90 -16.74 -16.50
CA ILE A 178 -26.28 -16.29 -16.73
C ILE A 178 -27.19 -17.51 -16.82
N ILE A 179 -28.29 -17.49 -16.08
CA ILE A 179 -29.35 -18.49 -16.11
C ILE A 179 -30.57 -17.85 -16.76
N THR A 180 -30.91 -18.28 -17.95
CA THR A 180 -32.13 -17.87 -18.65
C THR A 180 -33.27 -18.76 -18.25
N LEU A 181 -34.41 -18.21 -17.87
CA LEU A 181 -35.59 -18.93 -17.42
C LEU A 181 -36.69 -18.86 -18.48
N ASN A 182 -36.98 -19.99 -19.10
CA ASN A 182 -38.10 -20.12 -20.03
C ASN A 182 -39.30 -20.69 -19.28
N ALA A 183 -40.34 -19.91 -19.15
CA ALA A 183 -41.53 -20.29 -18.42
C ALA A 183 -42.34 -21.40 -19.10
N ASN A 184 -41.96 -21.86 -20.29
CA ASN A 184 -42.57 -23.01 -21.01
C ASN A 184 -44.12 -22.97 -21.02
N GLY A 185 -44.66 -21.85 -21.53
CA GLY A 185 -46.09 -21.58 -21.59
C GLY A 185 -46.70 -20.98 -20.32
N GLY A 186 -45.93 -20.67 -19.30
CA GLY A 186 -46.32 -19.88 -18.12
C GLY A 186 -45.71 -18.48 -18.13
N TYR A 187 -45.64 -17.87 -16.97
CA TYR A 187 -45.06 -16.53 -16.73
C TYR A 187 -44.01 -16.59 -15.61
N VAL A 188 -42.89 -15.95 -15.81
CA VAL A 188 -41.87 -15.70 -14.80
C VAL A 188 -41.52 -14.21 -14.80
N SER A 189 -41.49 -13.58 -13.64
CA SER A 189 -41.23 -12.13 -13.51
C SER A 189 -39.78 -11.74 -13.81
N THR A 190 -38.83 -12.65 -13.59
CA THR A 190 -37.41 -12.44 -13.77
C THR A 190 -36.90 -13.54 -14.71
N PRO A 191 -36.85 -13.28 -16.04
CA PRO A 191 -36.47 -14.31 -17.01
C PRO A 191 -34.96 -14.58 -17.07
N GLU A 192 -34.16 -13.75 -16.43
CA GLU A 192 -32.71 -13.88 -16.39
C GLU A 192 -32.19 -13.68 -14.97
N LEU A 193 -31.27 -14.54 -14.55
CA LEU A 193 -30.59 -14.47 -13.25
C LEU A 193 -29.09 -14.49 -13.50
N THR A 194 -28.34 -13.56 -12.86
CA THR A 194 -26.89 -13.53 -12.90
C THR A 194 -26.33 -14.13 -11.62
N GLN A 195 -25.47 -15.13 -11.76
CA GLN A 195 -24.67 -15.64 -10.66
C GLN A 195 -23.47 -14.71 -10.46
N TYR A 196 -23.11 -14.40 -9.22
CA TYR A 196 -21.92 -13.60 -8.91
C TYR A 196 -20.89 -14.44 -8.16
N ASN A 197 -19.63 -14.33 -8.59
CA ASN A 197 -18.48 -14.89 -7.89
C ASN A 197 -17.93 -13.87 -6.91
N THR A 198 -17.59 -14.29 -5.72
CA THR A 198 -16.95 -13.44 -4.71
C THR A 198 -15.49 -13.83 -4.58
N THR A 199 -14.58 -12.88 -4.81
CA THR A 199 -13.16 -13.03 -4.53
C THR A 199 -12.82 -12.36 -3.22
N SER A 200 -12.32 -13.13 -2.27
CA SER A 200 -11.79 -12.67 -0.99
C SER A 200 -10.27 -12.55 -1.04
N TYR A 201 -9.74 -11.65 -0.25
CA TYR A 201 -8.31 -11.35 -0.18
C TYR A 201 -7.81 -11.52 1.26
N ALA A 202 -6.68 -12.21 1.42
CA ALA A 202 -5.99 -12.31 2.69
C ALA A 202 -4.56 -11.81 2.53
N PHE A 203 -4.11 -10.92 3.41
CA PHE A 203 -2.73 -10.46 3.39
C PHE A 203 -1.77 -11.62 3.55
N ARG A 204 -0.80 -11.72 2.65
CA ARG A 204 0.23 -12.78 2.65
C ARG A 204 1.55 -12.26 3.20
N SER A 205 2.07 -11.20 2.62
CA SER A 205 3.41 -10.70 2.91
C SER A 205 3.61 -9.31 2.31
N TRP A 206 4.70 -8.67 2.64
CA TRP A 206 5.25 -7.50 1.97
C TRP A 206 6.23 -7.91 0.89
N ASN A 207 6.34 -7.14 -0.19
CA ASN A 207 7.30 -7.39 -1.28
C ASN A 207 7.82 -6.07 -1.83
N THR A 208 9.07 -6.04 -2.29
CA THR A 208 9.68 -4.85 -2.92
C THR A 208 9.09 -4.54 -4.31
N ASN A 209 8.28 -5.43 -4.86
CA ASN A 209 7.59 -5.26 -6.14
C ASN A 209 6.10 -5.53 -5.98
N SER A 210 5.24 -4.68 -6.57
CA SER A 210 3.79 -4.79 -6.50
C SER A 210 3.22 -6.09 -7.10
N SER A 211 3.95 -6.73 -8.03
CA SER A 211 3.60 -8.04 -8.60
C SER A 211 4.06 -9.24 -7.75
N GLY A 212 4.80 -9.01 -6.65
CA GLY A 212 5.31 -10.07 -5.79
C GLY A 212 6.57 -10.77 -6.30
N THR A 213 7.24 -10.24 -7.33
CA THR A 213 8.44 -10.85 -7.94
C THR A 213 9.75 -10.39 -7.30
N GLY A 214 9.71 -9.41 -6.40
CA GLY A 214 10.87 -8.90 -5.68
C GLY A 214 11.16 -9.66 -4.37
N THR A 215 11.90 -9.01 -3.47
CA THR A 215 12.22 -9.57 -2.15
C THR A 215 11.00 -9.56 -1.24
N THR A 216 10.72 -10.69 -0.61
CA THR A 216 9.57 -10.89 0.28
C THR A 216 9.96 -10.69 1.74
N TYR A 217 9.11 -10.00 2.48
CA TYR A 217 9.21 -9.78 3.93
C TYR A 217 7.91 -10.16 4.63
N ASN A 218 8.02 -10.80 5.77
CA ASN A 218 6.86 -11.05 6.63
C ASN A 218 6.49 -9.78 7.43
N SER A 219 5.22 -9.67 7.83
CA SER A 219 4.81 -8.69 8.84
C SER A 219 5.59 -8.95 10.14
N GLY A 220 6.18 -7.91 10.72
CA GLY A 220 7.09 -8.03 11.86
C GLY A 220 8.46 -8.64 11.53
N GLY A 221 8.79 -8.87 10.27
CA GLY A 221 10.10 -9.38 9.83
C GLY A 221 11.20 -8.31 9.89
N SER A 222 12.44 -8.76 9.72
CA SER A 222 13.62 -7.89 9.75
C SER A 222 13.93 -7.30 8.38
N TYR A 223 14.18 -5.99 8.35
CA TYR A 223 14.70 -5.26 7.20
C TYR A 223 16.12 -4.75 7.51
N THR A 224 17.11 -5.21 6.78
CA THR A 224 18.54 -4.92 7.02
C THR A 224 19.18 -4.04 5.95
N ALA A 225 18.58 -3.92 4.77
CA ALA A 225 19.15 -3.16 3.68
C ALA A 225 19.29 -1.67 4.02
N ASN A 226 20.43 -1.08 3.69
CA ASN A 226 20.71 0.35 3.86
C ASN A 226 20.19 1.13 2.64
N ALA A 227 18.89 1.13 2.42
CA ALA A 227 18.23 1.77 1.28
C ALA A 227 16.79 2.18 1.61
N ASP A 228 16.31 3.23 0.96
CA ASP A 228 14.88 3.53 0.90
C ASP A 228 14.15 2.42 0.15
N VAL A 229 12.95 2.06 0.60
CA VAL A 229 12.13 1.05 -0.05
C VAL A 229 10.64 1.34 0.10
N THR A 230 9.88 0.97 -0.90
CA THR A 230 8.42 0.82 -0.77
C THR A 230 8.09 -0.67 -0.78
N LEU A 231 7.40 -1.12 0.26
CA LEU A 231 6.93 -2.49 0.43
C LEU A 231 5.45 -2.56 0.05
N TYR A 232 5.14 -3.41 -0.92
CA TYR A 232 3.79 -3.63 -1.45
C TYR A 232 3.16 -4.85 -0.80
N ALA A 233 1.92 -4.74 -0.38
CA ALA A 233 1.14 -5.88 0.11
C ALA A 233 0.93 -6.92 -0.99
N ILE A 234 1.17 -8.17 -0.69
CA ILE A 234 0.85 -9.30 -1.55
C ILE A 234 -0.32 -10.05 -0.94
N TRP A 235 -1.28 -10.40 -1.79
CA TRP A 235 -2.56 -10.96 -1.39
C TRP A 235 -2.69 -12.41 -1.85
N ASN A 236 -3.13 -13.28 -0.95
CA ASN A 236 -3.74 -14.56 -1.31
C ASN A 236 -5.19 -14.28 -1.73
N THR A 237 -5.63 -14.88 -2.82
CA THR A 237 -6.99 -14.75 -3.33
C THR A 237 -7.72 -16.08 -3.23
N ASN A 238 -8.99 -16.03 -2.85
CA ASN A 238 -9.89 -17.17 -2.90
C ASN A 238 -11.20 -16.74 -3.57
N THR A 239 -11.56 -17.39 -4.68
CA THR A 239 -12.78 -17.09 -5.40
C THR A 239 -13.81 -18.18 -5.17
N THR A 240 -14.95 -17.79 -4.60
CA THR A 240 -16.10 -18.66 -4.34
C THR A 240 -17.19 -18.38 -5.38
N LYS A 241 -17.72 -19.44 -6.00
CA LYS A 241 -18.88 -19.34 -6.88
C LYS A 241 -20.12 -19.06 -6.04
N GLY A 242 -20.89 -18.08 -6.45
CA GLY A 242 -22.17 -17.76 -5.82
C GLY A 242 -23.28 -18.70 -6.28
N SER A 243 -24.38 -18.61 -5.59
CA SER A 243 -25.61 -19.33 -5.90
C SER A 243 -26.68 -18.37 -6.38
N VAL A 244 -27.66 -18.86 -7.11
CA VAL A 244 -28.86 -18.12 -7.51
C VAL A 244 -30.10 -18.84 -7.01
N MET A 245 -31.08 -18.07 -6.52
CA MET A 245 -32.38 -18.58 -6.13
C MET A 245 -33.32 -18.59 -7.33
N LEU A 246 -33.85 -19.77 -7.68
CA LEU A 246 -34.79 -19.92 -8.79
C LEU A 246 -36.19 -19.45 -8.35
N PRO A 247 -36.84 -18.55 -9.10
CA PRO A 247 -38.18 -18.11 -8.80
C PRO A 247 -39.20 -19.21 -9.12
N THR A 248 -40.38 -19.11 -8.53
CA THR A 248 -41.52 -19.95 -8.89
C THR A 248 -42.33 -19.24 -9.97
N PRO A 249 -42.42 -19.79 -11.18
CA PRO A 249 -43.25 -19.23 -12.24
C PRO A 249 -44.73 -19.57 -11.99
N ALA A 250 -45.62 -18.93 -12.74
CA ALA A 250 -47.07 -19.18 -12.66
C ALA A 250 -47.63 -19.64 -14.03
N ARG A 251 -48.59 -20.56 -14.00
CA ARG A 251 -49.36 -21.00 -15.19
C ARG A 251 -50.75 -21.40 -14.77
N ALA A 252 -51.75 -20.87 -15.44
CA ALA A 252 -53.12 -21.20 -15.15
C ALA A 252 -53.39 -22.70 -15.36
N HIS A 253 -54.06 -23.35 -14.41
CA HIS A 253 -54.40 -24.77 -14.41
C HIS A 253 -53.20 -25.75 -14.37
N TYR A 254 -52.03 -25.27 -13.92
CA TYR A 254 -50.86 -26.11 -13.75
C TYR A 254 -50.18 -25.81 -12.41
N SER A 255 -49.60 -26.83 -11.82
CA SER A 255 -48.70 -26.74 -10.68
C SER A 255 -47.25 -26.77 -11.18
N PHE A 256 -46.42 -25.90 -10.61
CA PHE A 256 -45.01 -25.90 -10.92
C PHE A 256 -44.29 -27.06 -10.23
N VAL A 257 -43.59 -27.87 -11.01
CA VAL A 257 -42.82 -29.02 -10.52
C VAL A 257 -41.35 -28.64 -10.26
N GLY A 258 -40.75 -27.82 -11.13
CA GLY A 258 -39.35 -27.41 -11.04
C GLY A 258 -38.83 -26.87 -12.36
N TRP A 259 -37.58 -26.51 -12.37
CA TRP A 259 -36.85 -26.04 -13.56
C TRP A 259 -36.04 -27.18 -14.15
N GLY A 260 -36.35 -27.59 -15.36
CA GLY A 260 -35.62 -28.63 -16.11
C GLY A 260 -34.64 -28.07 -17.10
N THR A 261 -33.70 -28.88 -17.59
CA THR A 261 -32.69 -28.47 -18.56
C THR A 261 -33.16 -28.54 -20.02
N THR A 262 -34.33 -29.09 -20.27
CA THR A 262 -34.98 -29.15 -21.60
C THR A 262 -36.44 -28.79 -21.50
N ALA A 263 -37.04 -28.34 -22.60
CA ALA A 263 -38.47 -28.00 -22.66
C ALA A 263 -39.40 -29.22 -22.44
N SER A 264 -38.92 -30.44 -22.67
CA SER A 264 -39.64 -31.71 -22.51
C SER A 264 -39.33 -32.39 -21.17
N ALA A 265 -38.61 -31.76 -20.27
CA ALA A 265 -38.27 -32.31 -18.96
C ALA A 265 -39.56 -32.61 -18.18
N THR A 266 -39.62 -33.75 -17.48
CA THR A 266 -40.71 -34.16 -16.59
C THR A 266 -40.38 -33.96 -15.13
N THR A 267 -39.14 -33.67 -14.81
CA THR A 267 -38.62 -33.33 -13.46
C THR A 267 -37.77 -32.08 -13.54
N GLY A 268 -37.61 -31.40 -12.42
CA GLY A 268 -36.81 -30.19 -12.36
C GLY A 268 -36.29 -29.91 -10.96
N VAL A 269 -35.43 -28.91 -10.84
CA VAL A 269 -34.87 -28.42 -9.60
C VAL A 269 -35.65 -27.18 -9.14
N THR A 270 -35.75 -27.00 -7.84
CA THR A 270 -36.33 -25.81 -7.19
C THR A 270 -35.35 -25.23 -6.17
N GLY A 271 -35.59 -24.01 -5.71
CA GLY A 271 -34.79 -23.37 -4.67
C GLY A 271 -33.47 -22.81 -5.22
N THR A 272 -32.38 -23.05 -4.50
CA THR A 272 -31.07 -22.45 -4.81
C THR A 272 -30.18 -23.40 -5.60
N ILE A 273 -29.58 -22.92 -6.68
CA ILE A 273 -28.59 -23.67 -7.46
C ILE A 273 -27.24 -22.92 -7.53
N THR A 274 -26.14 -23.64 -7.66
CA THR A 274 -24.81 -23.09 -7.96
C THR A 274 -24.42 -23.51 -9.38
N PRO A 275 -24.66 -22.64 -10.40
CA PRO A 275 -24.41 -23.01 -11.80
C PRO A 275 -22.92 -23.15 -12.06
N THR A 276 -22.59 -24.06 -12.98
CA THR A 276 -21.21 -24.29 -13.47
C THR A 276 -20.99 -23.77 -14.90
N SER A 277 -22.07 -23.37 -15.57
CA SER A 277 -22.08 -22.74 -16.90
C SER A 277 -23.34 -21.89 -17.07
N SER A 278 -23.33 -20.97 -18.03
CA SER A 278 -24.55 -20.31 -18.48
C SER A 278 -25.47 -21.33 -19.13
N GLN A 279 -26.77 -21.30 -18.84
CA GLN A 279 -27.74 -22.28 -19.31
C GLN A 279 -29.15 -21.71 -19.35
N THR A 280 -30.00 -22.36 -20.15
CA THR A 280 -31.42 -22.10 -20.14
C THR A 280 -32.15 -23.20 -19.35
N LEU A 281 -32.99 -22.80 -18.44
CA LEU A 281 -33.89 -23.70 -17.69
C LEU A 281 -35.32 -23.48 -18.12
N TYR A 282 -36.06 -24.58 -18.24
CA TYR A 282 -37.44 -24.60 -18.68
C TYR A 282 -38.36 -25.01 -17.53
N ALA A 283 -39.45 -24.28 -17.33
CA ALA A 283 -40.44 -24.64 -16.32
C ALA A 283 -41.11 -25.98 -16.66
N VAL A 284 -41.13 -26.86 -15.68
CA VAL A 284 -41.80 -28.14 -15.75
C VAL A 284 -43.14 -28.00 -15.05
N TRP A 285 -44.20 -28.44 -15.71
CA TRP A 285 -45.55 -28.24 -15.28
C TRP A 285 -46.30 -29.56 -15.12
N GLU A 286 -47.04 -29.71 -14.05
CA GLU A 286 -48.04 -30.74 -13.87
C GLU A 286 -49.43 -30.12 -13.97
N ARG A 287 -50.30 -30.70 -14.77
CA ARG A 287 -51.67 -30.18 -14.92
C ARG A 287 -52.45 -30.39 -13.63
N THR A 288 -52.99 -29.33 -13.08
CA THR A 288 -53.92 -29.44 -11.96
C THR A 288 -55.29 -29.92 -12.50
N PRO A 289 -55.84 -30.98 -11.93
CA PRO A 289 -57.15 -31.39 -12.32
C PRO A 289 -58.17 -30.26 -12.11
N SER A 290 -58.92 -29.93 -13.12
CA SER A 290 -60.05 -28.99 -12.93
C SER A 290 -61.11 -29.66 -12.07
N LEU A 291 -61.52 -28.97 -11.01
CA LEU A 291 -62.62 -29.40 -10.23
C LEU A 291 -63.89 -29.32 -11.11
N VAL A 292 -64.58 -30.40 -11.26
CA VAL A 292 -65.91 -30.41 -11.91
C VAL A 292 -66.97 -30.21 -10.85
N ASN A 293 -67.74 -29.14 -11.00
CA ASN A 293 -68.85 -28.91 -10.15
C ASN A 293 -70.11 -29.70 -10.73
N TRP A 294 -70.70 -30.52 -9.93
CA TRP A 294 -71.96 -31.17 -10.31
C TRP A 294 -73.11 -30.77 -9.34
N ARG A 295 -74.30 -30.88 -9.81
CA ARG A 295 -75.45 -30.72 -8.92
C ARG A 295 -75.75 -32.04 -8.26
N ASP A 296 -75.97 -32.02 -6.95
CA ASP A 296 -76.52 -33.15 -6.20
C ASP A 296 -77.98 -33.34 -6.47
N SER A 297 -78.55 -34.37 -5.92
CA SER A 297 -80.01 -34.67 -6.03
C SER A 297 -80.90 -33.59 -5.42
N ALA A 298 -80.42 -32.72 -4.58
CA ALA A 298 -81.07 -31.58 -3.98
C ALA A 298 -80.92 -30.29 -4.78
N GLY A 299 -80.18 -30.33 -5.89
CA GLY A 299 -79.93 -29.17 -6.77
C GLY A 299 -78.81 -28.25 -6.36
N ASN A 300 -78.03 -28.56 -5.32
CA ASN A 300 -76.93 -27.77 -4.84
C ASN A 300 -75.67 -28.04 -5.69
N PHE A 301 -74.86 -26.99 -5.94
CA PHE A 301 -73.58 -27.18 -6.55
C PHE A 301 -72.55 -27.67 -5.52
N THR A 302 -71.96 -28.82 -5.77
CA THR A 302 -70.88 -29.38 -4.97
C THR A 302 -69.55 -29.23 -5.79
N SER A 303 -68.55 -28.66 -5.18
CA SER A 303 -67.23 -28.56 -5.76
C SER A 303 -66.29 -29.63 -5.19
N GLY A 304 -65.52 -30.25 -6.01
CA GLY A 304 -64.53 -31.22 -5.61
C GLY A 304 -64.86 -32.64 -5.91
N GLY A 305 -63.98 -33.39 -6.42
CA GLY A 305 -64.12 -34.81 -6.72
C GLY A 305 -63.39 -35.17 -8.03
N THR A 306 -63.00 -36.42 -8.11
CA THR A 306 -62.45 -37.02 -9.31
C THR A 306 -63.55 -37.63 -10.11
N ILE A 307 -63.72 -37.25 -11.37
CA ILE A 307 -64.66 -37.97 -12.24
C ILE A 307 -63.98 -39.29 -12.64
N SER A 308 -64.69 -40.37 -12.28
CA SER A 308 -64.28 -41.70 -12.69
C SER A 308 -65.39 -42.29 -13.54
N VAL A 309 -65.02 -43.02 -14.58
CA VAL A 309 -65.93 -43.81 -15.41
C VAL A 309 -65.51 -45.25 -15.31
N LYS A 310 -66.51 -46.18 -15.47
CA LYS A 310 -66.16 -47.58 -15.61
C LYS A 310 -65.68 -47.85 -17.01
N ASP A 311 -64.49 -48.48 -17.11
CA ASP A 311 -63.98 -49.00 -18.40
C ASP A 311 -64.82 -50.19 -18.89
N SER A 312 -64.48 -50.75 -20.07
CA SER A 312 -65.16 -51.88 -20.65
C SER A 312 -65.11 -53.14 -19.79
N ASN A 313 -64.23 -53.20 -18.77
CA ASN A 313 -64.08 -54.30 -17.83
C ASN A 313 -64.78 -54.03 -16.49
N GLY A 314 -65.52 -52.91 -16.39
CA GLY A 314 -66.21 -52.54 -15.21
C GLY A 314 -65.32 -51.91 -14.09
N LYS A 315 -64.06 -51.65 -14.39
CA LYS A 315 -63.14 -51.01 -13.44
C LYS A 315 -63.31 -49.49 -13.47
N TRP A 316 -63.35 -48.86 -12.32
CA TRP A 316 -63.34 -47.39 -12.22
C TRP A 316 -62.00 -46.81 -12.64
N VAL A 317 -62.03 -45.95 -13.67
CA VAL A 317 -60.88 -45.23 -14.17
C VAL A 317 -61.08 -43.70 -14.03
N VAL A 318 -60.12 -43.01 -13.45
CA VAL A 318 -60.18 -41.55 -13.35
C VAL A 318 -59.98 -40.95 -14.74
N ILE A 319 -60.88 -40.07 -15.14
CA ILE A 319 -60.70 -39.33 -16.40
C ILE A 319 -60.08 -37.99 -16.13
N ASN A 320 -58.92 -37.77 -16.83
CA ASN A 320 -58.15 -36.53 -16.72
C ASN A 320 -58.54 -35.50 -17.79
N LYS A 321 -59.42 -35.84 -18.71
CA LYS A 321 -59.89 -34.97 -19.80
C LYS A 321 -61.31 -35.17 -20.10
N ILE A 322 -62.13 -34.09 -20.08
CA ILE A 322 -63.50 -34.05 -20.48
C ILE A 322 -63.63 -33.13 -21.70
N LYS A 323 -64.30 -33.57 -22.75
CA LYS A 323 -64.73 -32.71 -23.84
C LYS A 323 -66.16 -32.27 -23.60
N ILE A 324 -66.38 -30.96 -23.57
CA ILE A 324 -67.74 -30.40 -23.42
C ILE A 324 -68.10 -29.67 -24.71
N LYS A 325 -69.27 -29.85 -25.20
CA LYS A 325 -69.80 -29.15 -26.36
C LYS A 325 -70.23 -27.75 -25.90
N ASN A 326 -69.61 -26.71 -26.45
CA ASN A 326 -70.00 -25.33 -26.18
C ASN A 326 -71.31 -24.98 -26.84
N SER A 327 -71.85 -23.79 -26.55
CA SER A 327 -73.11 -23.31 -27.08
C SER A 327 -73.17 -23.24 -28.63
N SER A 328 -72.04 -23.22 -29.28
CA SER A 328 -71.87 -23.19 -30.73
C SER A 328 -71.72 -24.62 -31.30
N GLY A 329 -71.82 -25.65 -30.48
CA GLY A 329 -71.67 -27.02 -30.94
C GLY A 329 -70.27 -27.53 -31.12
N VAL A 330 -69.23 -26.78 -30.75
CA VAL A 330 -67.80 -27.15 -30.84
C VAL A 330 -67.37 -27.88 -29.55
N TRP A 331 -66.64 -28.98 -29.70
CA TRP A 331 -66.11 -29.72 -28.56
C TRP A 331 -64.82 -29.05 -28.06
N GLU A 332 -64.84 -28.62 -26.80
CA GLU A 332 -63.72 -28.03 -26.08
C GLU A 332 -63.22 -29.02 -25.01
N GLU A 333 -61.89 -29.11 -24.89
CA GLU A 333 -61.23 -29.97 -23.93
C GLU A 333 -61.03 -29.17 -22.64
N HIS A 334 -61.55 -29.65 -21.51
CA HIS A 334 -61.48 -29.06 -20.19
C HIS A 334 -60.70 -29.92 -19.21
#